data_a87c89a031703f1bd95272bb4c9673be
#
_entry.id   a87c89a031703f1bd95272bb4c9673be
#
_cell.length_a   1.000
_cell.length_b   1.000
_cell.length_c   1.000
_cell.angle_alpha   90.00
_cell.angle_beta   90.00
_cell.angle_gamma   90.00
#
_symmetry.space_group_name_H-M   'P 1'
#
loop_
_entity.id
_entity.type
_entity.pdbx_description
1 polymer ?
#
loop_
_entity_poly.entity_id
_entity_poly.type
_entity_poly.pdbx_seq_one_letter_code
_entity_poly.pdbx_strand_id
1 'polypeptide(L)'
;MPRWLVVLLVCSAISNVQVLAEAMPDAVERKVARLELARSIRAFAAGTLANGTCLIEQGDLKRRQAEEAMHIALRELGIHPAVLRNPQVRKASELLKPQLDIHCGLSELDASAARQLIQDEL
;
A
#
# COMPACT_ATOMS: atom_id res chain seq x y z
N MET A 1 -16.09 50.44 1.21
CA MET A 1 -14.77 49.79 1.22
C MET A 1 -14.37 49.40 -0.20
N PRO A 2 -13.20 49.80 -0.64
CA PRO A 2 -12.76 49.37 -2.00
C PRO A 2 -12.51 47.86 -2.05
N ARG A 3 -12.98 47.24 -3.11
CA ARG A 3 -12.87 45.78 -3.36
C ARG A 3 -11.45 45.20 -3.27
N TRP A 4 -10.44 46.01 -3.47
CA TRP A 4 -9.04 45.62 -3.43
C TRP A 4 -8.51 45.22 -2.04
N LEU A 5 -9.06 45.81 -0.96
CA LEU A 5 -8.71 45.45 0.42
C LEU A 5 -9.11 44.01 0.77
N VAL A 6 -10.22 43.56 0.21
CA VAL A 6 -10.68 42.18 0.41
C VAL A 6 -9.76 41.16 -0.33
N VAL A 7 -9.30 41.53 -1.52
CA VAL A 7 -8.38 40.69 -2.31
C VAL A 7 -7.02 40.57 -1.62
N LEU A 8 -6.51 41.64 -1.02
CA LEU A 8 -5.23 41.64 -0.28
C LEU A 8 -5.31 40.77 1.00
N LEU A 9 -6.46 40.76 1.69
CA LEU A 9 -6.65 39.93 2.87
C LEU A 9 -6.72 38.43 2.52
N VAL A 10 -7.33 38.07 1.41
CA VAL A 10 -7.40 36.70 0.95
C VAL A 10 -6.03 36.16 0.52
N CYS A 11 -5.22 36.98 -0.15
CA CYS A 11 -3.86 36.62 -0.51
C CYS A 11 -2.97 36.39 0.72
N SER A 12 -3.15 37.19 1.78
CA SER A 12 -2.39 37.01 3.02
C SER A 12 -2.72 35.72 3.75
N ALA A 13 -3.98 35.28 3.71
CA ALA A 13 -4.41 34.02 4.32
C ALA A 13 -3.82 32.80 3.59
N ILE A 14 -3.73 32.84 2.28
CA ILE A 14 -3.14 31.76 1.47
C ILE A 14 -1.64 31.62 1.75
N SER A 15 -0.93 32.73 1.90
CA SER A 15 0.50 32.71 2.20
C SER A 15 0.80 32.06 3.56
N ASN A 16 -0.05 32.24 4.56
CA ASN A 16 0.13 31.63 5.88
C ASN A 16 -0.02 30.11 5.87
N VAL A 17 -0.90 29.55 5.02
CA VAL A 17 -1.06 28.11 4.89
C VAL A 17 0.18 27.46 4.26
N GLN A 18 0.80 28.11 3.27
CA GLN A 18 2.03 27.61 2.65
C GLN A 18 3.22 27.60 3.61
N VAL A 19 3.36 28.60 4.45
CA VAL A 19 4.43 28.68 5.46
C VAL A 19 4.31 27.55 6.49
N LEU A 20 3.11 27.16 6.89
CA LEU A 20 2.89 26.04 7.81
C LEU A 20 3.24 24.67 7.16
N ALA A 21 2.95 24.50 5.87
CA ALA A 21 3.31 23.30 5.12
C ALA A 21 4.84 23.15 4.94
N GLU A 22 5.57 24.26 4.81
CA GLU A 22 7.03 24.28 4.67
C GLU A 22 7.78 24.14 6.00
N ALA A 23 7.09 24.22 7.14
CA ALA A 23 7.70 24.17 8.48
C ALA A 23 8.15 22.77 8.90
N MET A 24 7.77 21.69 8.18
CA MET A 24 8.19 20.33 8.49
C MET A 24 9.63 20.08 8.00
N PRO A 25 10.54 19.59 8.87
CA PRO A 25 11.91 19.30 8.46
C PRO A 25 11.98 18.25 7.35
N ASP A 26 12.72 18.49 6.27
CA ASP A 26 12.90 17.58 5.14
C ASP A 26 13.34 16.16 5.55
N ALA A 27 14.17 16.06 6.60
CA ALA A 27 14.62 14.78 7.13
C ALA A 27 13.47 13.95 7.70
N VAL A 28 12.50 14.60 8.37
CA VAL A 28 11.30 13.93 8.92
C VAL A 28 10.38 13.49 7.79
N GLU A 29 10.14 14.35 6.80
CA GLU A 29 9.33 14.01 5.63
C GLU A 29 9.88 12.80 4.88
N ARG A 30 11.19 12.79 4.63
CA ARG A 30 11.85 11.65 3.97
C ARG A 30 11.75 10.36 4.78
N LYS A 31 11.87 10.43 6.09
CA LYS A 31 11.72 9.27 6.97
C LYS A 31 10.30 8.73 6.92
N VAL A 32 9.30 9.59 7.04
CA VAL A 32 7.89 9.21 6.94
C VAL A 32 7.58 8.59 5.59
N ALA A 33 8.01 9.23 4.50
CA ALA A 33 7.81 8.70 3.14
C ALA A 33 8.43 7.31 2.95
N ARG A 34 9.63 7.06 3.49
CA ARG A 34 10.27 5.73 3.44
C ARG A 34 9.49 4.68 4.22
N LEU A 35 8.97 5.03 5.39
CA LEU A 35 8.17 4.11 6.23
C LEU A 35 6.86 3.76 5.54
N GLU A 36 6.17 4.74 4.95
CA GLU A 36 4.94 4.52 4.21
C GLU A 36 5.17 3.69 2.95
N LEU A 37 6.24 3.97 2.21
CA LEU A 37 6.62 3.18 1.03
C LEU A 37 6.93 1.73 1.41
N ALA A 38 7.70 1.51 2.46
CA ALA A 38 8.02 0.17 2.94
C ALA A 38 6.76 -0.61 3.34
N ARG A 39 5.82 0.05 4.02
CA ARG A 39 4.53 -0.54 4.38
C ARG A 39 3.71 -0.91 3.14
N SER A 40 3.64 -0.01 2.16
CA SER A 40 2.92 -0.25 0.90
C SER A 40 3.52 -1.42 0.11
N ILE A 41 4.84 -1.53 0.07
CA ILE A 41 5.55 -2.65 -0.57
C ILE A 41 5.18 -3.97 0.12
N ARG A 42 5.20 -4.02 1.44
CA ARG A 42 4.84 -5.23 2.20
C ARG A 42 3.36 -5.58 2.02
N ALA A 43 2.48 -4.58 1.99
CA ALA A 43 1.05 -4.79 1.77
C ALA A 43 0.78 -5.39 0.39
N PHE A 44 1.40 -4.86 -0.66
CA PHE A 44 1.29 -5.41 -2.01
C PHE A 44 1.85 -6.83 -2.08
N ALA A 45 3.00 -7.08 -1.47
CA ALA A 45 3.62 -8.40 -1.43
C ALA A 45 2.74 -9.42 -0.69
N ALA A 46 2.12 -9.03 0.42
CA ALA A 46 1.19 -9.88 1.16
C ALA A 46 -0.04 -10.26 0.33
N GLY A 47 -0.62 -9.30 -0.39
CA GLY A 47 -1.74 -9.54 -1.31
C GLY A 47 -1.35 -10.45 -2.47
N THR A 48 -0.19 -10.23 -3.06
CA THR A 48 0.36 -11.07 -4.14
C THR A 48 0.58 -12.50 -3.67
N LEU A 49 1.16 -12.69 -2.49
CA LEU A 49 1.39 -14.01 -1.91
C LEU A 49 0.07 -14.73 -1.58
N ALA A 50 -0.90 -14.03 -0.99
CA ALA A 50 -2.22 -14.59 -0.69
C ALA A 50 -2.94 -15.04 -1.96
N ASN A 51 -2.95 -14.20 -3.00
CA ASN A 51 -3.53 -14.53 -4.30
C ASN A 51 -2.87 -15.75 -4.93
N GLY A 52 -1.55 -15.77 -5.02
CA GLY A 52 -0.81 -16.89 -5.62
C GLY A 52 -1.00 -18.21 -4.86
N THR A 53 -0.97 -18.17 -3.54
CA THR A 53 -1.19 -19.35 -2.69
C THR A 53 -2.61 -19.88 -2.85
N CYS A 54 -3.61 -19.00 -2.89
CA CYS A 54 -5.01 -19.35 -3.13
C CYS A 54 -5.17 -20.06 -4.49
N LEU A 55 -4.56 -19.56 -5.55
CA LEU A 55 -4.61 -20.17 -6.89
C LEU A 55 -3.97 -21.56 -6.93
N ILE A 56 -2.90 -21.77 -6.17
CA ILE A 56 -2.28 -23.08 -6.02
C ILE A 56 -3.23 -24.05 -5.28
N GLU A 57 -3.80 -23.61 -4.18
CA GLU A 57 -4.70 -24.42 -3.35
C GLU A 57 -5.98 -24.80 -4.08
N GLN A 58 -6.49 -23.94 -4.96
CA GLN A 58 -7.65 -24.22 -5.82
C GLN A 58 -7.31 -25.13 -7.01
N GLY A 59 -6.04 -25.35 -7.28
CA GLY A 59 -5.60 -26.11 -8.45
C GLY A 59 -5.62 -25.35 -9.76
N ASP A 60 -5.86 -24.06 -9.75
CA ASP A 60 -5.89 -23.20 -10.96
C ASP A 60 -4.50 -22.99 -11.56
N LEU A 61 -3.48 -22.96 -10.70
CA LEU A 61 -2.08 -22.84 -11.11
C LEU A 61 -1.22 -23.89 -10.39
N LYS A 62 -0.21 -24.38 -11.11
CA LYS A 62 0.86 -25.15 -10.50
C LYS A 62 1.76 -24.22 -9.68
N ARG A 63 2.37 -24.73 -8.61
CA ARG A 63 3.26 -23.96 -7.75
C ARG A 63 4.29 -23.14 -8.52
N ARG A 64 4.98 -23.75 -9.49
CA ARG A 64 5.99 -23.08 -10.31
C ARG A 64 5.41 -21.92 -11.10
N GLN A 65 4.22 -22.10 -11.68
CA GLN A 65 3.54 -21.06 -12.46
C GLN A 65 3.11 -19.89 -11.58
N ALA A 66 2.58 -20.19 -10.40
CA ALA A 66 2.18 -19.16 -9.43
C ALA A 66 3.38 -18.37 -8.89
N GLU A 67 4.48 -19.04 -8.57
CA GLU A 67 5.72 -18.39 -8.12
C GLU A 67 6.28 -17.46 -9.20
N GLU A 68 6.30 -17.90 -10.44
CA GLU A 68 6.75 -17.08 -11.57
C GLU A 68 5.86 -15.85 -11.77
N ALA A 69 4.54 -16.03 -11.71
CA ALA A 69 3.57 -14.92 -11.81
C ALA A 69 3.74 -13.91 -10.68
N MET A 70 3.94 -14.36 -9.45
CA MET A 70 4.19 -13.49 -8.30
C MET A 70 5.48 -12.69 -8.47
N HIS A 71 6.54 -13.33 -8.94
CA HIS A 71 7.83 -12.67 -9.19
C HIS A 71 7.71 -11.60 -10.28
N ILE A 72 7.00 -11.89 -11.37
CA ILE A 72 6.75 -10.93 -12.44
C ILE A 72 5.98 -9.72 -11.92
N ALA A 73 4.90 -9.95 -11.18
CA ALA A 73 4.07 -8.88 -10.62
C ALA A 73 4.88 -7.93 -9.70
N LEU A 74 5.76 -8.48 -8.86
CA LEU A 74 6.63 -7.70 -8.00
C LEU A 74 7.68 -6.92 -8.78
N ARG A 75 8.33 -7.56 -9.73
CA ARG A 75 9.38 -6.93 -10.55
C ARG A 75 8.87 -5.78 -11.40
N GLU A 76 7.66 -5.88 -11.91
CA GLU A 76 7.02 -4.78 -12.65
C GLU A 76 6.88 -3.51 -11.83
N LEU A 77 6.76 -3.64 -10.50
CA LEU A 77 6.73 -2.52 -9.58
C LEU A 77 8.12 -2.18 -8.99
N GLY A 78 9.18 -2.82 -9.48
CA GLY A 78 10.52 -2.61 -8.95
C GLY A 78 10.75 -3.22 -7.57
N ILE A 79 9.92 -4.19 -7.16
CA ILE A 79 10.03 -4.86 -5.86
C ILE A 79 10.81 -6.16 -6.02
N HIS A 80 11.83 -6.35 -5.19
CA HIS A 80 12.60 -7.59 -5.21
C HIS A 80 11.77 -8.76 -4.66
N PRO A 81 11.70 -9.91 -5.36
CA PRO A 81 10.88 -11.06 -4.94
C PRO A 81 11.23 -11.64 -3.56
N ALA A 82 12.42 -11.36 -3.02
CA ALA A 82 12.79 -11.77 -1.67
C ALA A 82 11.84 -11.24 -0.58
N VAL A 83 11.07 -10.19 -0.86
CA VAL A 83 10.04 -9.65 0.06
C VAL A 83 9.00 -10.72 0.43
N LEU A 84 8.74 -11.70 -0.44
CA LEU A 84 7.80 -12.79 -0.17
C LEU A 84 8.26 -13.70 0.98
N ARG A 85 9.53 -13.66 1.35
CA ARG A 85 10.09 -14.41 2.48
C ARG A 85 10.06 -13.65 3.80
N ASN A 86 9.71 -12.39 3.78
CA ASN A 86 9.58 -11.58 4.98
C ASN A 86 8.49 -12.18 5.91
N PRO A 87 8.80 -12.46 7.20
CA PRO A 87 7.84 -13.06 8.12
C PRO A 87 6.56 -12.25 8.30
N GLN A 88 6.63 -10.92 8.30
CA GLN A 88 5.46 -10.05 8.40
C GLN A 88 4.56 -10.15 7.16
N VAL A 89 5.17 -10.23 5.98
CA VAL A 89 4.46 -10.43 4.70
C VAL A 89 3.76 -11.77 4.70
N ARG A 90 4.42 -12.82 5.15
CA ARG A 90 3.84 -14.17 5.22
C ARG A 90 2.67 -14.22 6.19
N LYS A 91 2.81 -13.63 7.37
CA LYS A 91 1.74 -13.54 8.35
C LYS A 91 0.53 -12.77 7.82
N ALA A 92 0.76 -11.59 7.24
CA ALA A 92 -0.31 -10.79 6.64
C ALA A 92 -1.00 -11.54 5.50
N SER A 93 -0.25 -12.27 4.67
CA SER A 93 -0.79 -13.13 3.61
C SER A 93 -1.75 -14.19 4.15
N GLU A 94 -1.38 -14.90 5.22
CA GLU A 94 -2.24 -15.90 5.85
C GLU A 94 -3.54 -15.28 6.40
N LEU A 95 -3.48 -14.08 6.94
CA LEU A 95 -4.65 -13.36 7.43
C LEU A 95 -5.55 -12.84 6.30
N LEU A 96 -4.98 -12.55 5.12
CA LEU A 96 -5.73 -12.11 3.94
C LEU A 96 -6.46 -13.25 3.23
N LYS A 97 -5.95 -14.46 3.28
CA LYS A 97 -6.52 -15.61 2.53
C LYS A 97 -8.02 -15.82 2.77
N PRO A 98 -8.55 -15.77 4.01
CA PRO A 98 -9.97 -15.91 4.26
C PRO A 98 -10.83 -14.78 3.67
N GLN A 99 -10.22 -13.64 3.32
CA GLN A 99 -10.90 -12.49 2.75
C GLN A 99 -10.98 -12.53 1.22
N LEU A 100 -10.34 -13.51 0.59
CA LEU A 100 -10.32 -13.65 -0.86
C LEU A 100 -11.64 -14.23 -1.36
N ASP A 101 -12.07 -13.78 -2.55
CA ASP A 101 -13.23 -14.33 -3.23
C ASP A 101 -12.92 -15.69 -3.90
N ILE A 102 -13.90 -16.25 -4.59
CA ILE A 102 -13.76 -17.55 -5.29
C ILE A 102 -12.72 -17.53 -6.42
N HIS A 103 -12.33 -16.35 -6.89
CA HIS A 103 -11.30 -16.15 -7.91
C HIS A 103 -9.95 -15.73 -7.31
N CYS A 104 -9.79 -15.88 -6.01
CA CYS A 104 -8.58 -15.50 -5.26
C CYS A 104 -8.26 -13.99 -5.30
N GLY A 105 -9.26 -13.14 -5.60
CA GLY A 105 -9.16 -11.70 -5.54
C GLY A 105 -9.82 -11.13 -4.29
N LEU A 106 -9.60 -9.84 -4.03
CA LEU A 106 -10.30 -9.11 -2.99
C LEU A 106 -11.57 -8.48 -3.59
N SER A 107 -12.74 -8.76 -3.01
CA SER A 107 -13.95 -8.04 -3.36
C SER A 107 -13.91 -6.60 -2.81
N GLU A 108 -14.66 -5.68 -3.42
CA GLU A 108 -14.71 -4.28 -2.96
C GLU A 108 -15.21 -4.16 -1.51
N LEU A 109 -16.14 -5.02 -1.10
CA LEU A 109 -16.68 -5.06 0.26
C LEU A 109 -15.62 -5.45 1.29
N ASP A 110 -14.70 -6.34 0.91
CA ASP A 110 -13.66 -6.87 1.79
C ASP A 110 -12.37 -6.05 1.73
N ALA A 111 -12.24 -5.17 0.74
CA ALA A 111 -11.04 -4.34 0.58
C ALA A 111 -10.77 -3.44 1.79
N SER A 112 -11.81 -2.91 2.44
CA SER A 112 -11.68 -2.09 3.64
C SER A 112 -11.18 -2.91 4.84
N ALA A 113 -11.76 -4.08 5.06
CA ALA A 113 -11.34 -5.01 6.11
C ALA A 113 -9.90 -5.49 5.88
N ALA A 114 -9.55 -5.80 4.64
CA ALA A 114 -8.20 -6.20 4.26
C ALA A 114 -7.18 -5.10 4.50
N ARG A 115 -7.50 -3.84 4.19
CA ARG A 115 -6.63 -2.69 4.48
C ARG A 115 -6.40 -2.51 5.96
N GLN A 116 -7.45 -2.62 6.78
CA GLN A 116 -7.35 -2.51 8.23
C GLN A 116 -6.43 -3.59 8.79
N LEU A 117 -6.62 -4.82 8.35
CA LEU A 117 -5.82 -5.97 8.76
C LEU A 117 -4.34 -5.80 8.40
N ILE A 118 -4.05 -5.30 7.20
CA ILE A 118 -2.69 -5.00 6.74
C ILE A 118 -2.08 -3.86 7.57
N GLN A 119 -2.85 -2.81 7.89
CA GLN A 119 -2.38 -1.70 8.72
C GLN A 119 -2.00 -2.15 10.13
N ASP A 120 -2.77 -3.07 10.71
CA ASP A 120 -2.54 -3.57 12.06
C ASP A 120 -1.32 -4.50 12.12
N GLU A 121 -0.99 -5.21 11.04
CA GLU A 121 0.12 -6.18 10.99
C GLU A 121 1.43 -5.61 10.43
N LEU A 122 1.37 -4.58 9.65
CA LEU A 122 2.51 -3.98 8.96
C LEU A 122 2.80 -2.56 9.42
#